data_29f26df2f520256acb1f2a8c8bf3b9f8
#
_entry.id   29f26df2f520256acb1f2a8c8bf3b9f8
#
_cell.length_a   1.000
_cell.length_b   1.000
_cell.length_c   1.000
_cell.angle_alpha   90.00
_cell.angle_beta   90.00
_cell.angle_gamma   90.00
#
_symmetry.space_group_name_H-M   'P 1'
#
loop_
_entity.id
_entity.type
_entity.pdbx_description
1 polymer ?
#
loop_
_entity_poly.entity_id
_entity_poly.type
_entity_poly.pdbx_seq_one_letter_code
_entity_poly.pdbx_strand_id
1 'polypeptide(L)'
;MAGTAPGRHPFLTVTCGTIRGVTYDNRVDLHLVTYFVAVVDHGGITKAAQALYISQPSLSQAIRTLERRLDTTLFDRTGRRLTLTEDGRVLEVAARRILADVERAKQKVAAVRDLEAGRVEIVTFATFSIHPVIEFVQRFRQRYPNLTVRVNDAEGPPGVHAALRRGEAEIGITDLSVEHAGMITVPVLEQEMVLALHPDLAADVPDPVTRAQVRDFPLVLDLGSRASAARTGELLGEQNVVVDCANQAALWQFVERGTAGTIVPRRVAEKQIPGAVVRPLDPPFRRPVGLVMRPGDLSPAAAAFVATTTGTPWEA
;
A
#
# COMPACT_ATOMS: atom_id res chain seq x y z
N MET A 1 -41.92 -13.51 66.69
CA MET A 1 -40.51 -13.24 66.36
C MET A 1 -40.21 -13.79 65.01
N ALA A 2 -40.04 -12.91 64.02
CA ALA A 2 -39.93 -13.25 62.63
C ALA A 2 -38.45 -13.50 62.24
N GLY A 3 -38.21 -14.67 61.67
CA GLY A 3 -36.89 -14.99 61.05
C GLY A 3 -36.93 -14.74 59.58
N THR A 4 -36.13 -13.78 59.13
CA THR A 4 -35.91 -13.36 57.74
C THR A 4 -35.05 -14.39 57.02
N ALA A 5 -35.54 -14.92 55.89
CA ALA A 5 -34.84 -15.79 54.98
C ALA A 5 -33.93 -14.92 54.02
N PRO A 6 -32.72 -15.38 53.60
CA PRO A 6 -31.85 -14.64 52.71
C PRO A 6 -32.31 -14.73 51.27
N GLY A 7 -32.22 -13.57 50.60
CA GLY A 7 -32.62 -13.36 49.22
C GLY A 7 -31.86 -14.22 48.22
N ARG A 8 -32.58 -14.83 47.31
CA ARG A 8 -32.07 -15.45 46.10
C ARG A 8 -31.67 -14.36 45.10
N HIS A 9 -30.40 -14.32 44.70
CA HIS A 9 -29.93 -13.58 43.54
C HIS A 9 -30.52 -14.22 42.28
N PRO A 10 -31.08 -13.43 41.39
CA PRO A 10 -31.51 -13.96 40.08
C PRO A 10 -30.29 -14.26 39.23
N PHE A 11 -30.08 -15.52 38.89
CA PHE A 11 -29.16 -15.92 37.82
C PHE A 11 -29.67 -15.32 36.51
N LEU A 12 -28.93 -14.36 35.97
CA LEU A 12 -29.09 -13.88 34.59
C LEU A 12 -28.73 -15.03 33.64
N THR A 13 -29.76 -15.69 33.14
CA THR A 13 -29.62 -16.60 32.00
C THR A 13 -29.33 -15.74 30.79
N VAL A 14 -28.08 -15.70 30.39
CA VAL A 14 -27.69 -15.08 29.12
C VAL A 14 -28.16 -16.00 27.98
N THR A 15 -29.34 -15.72 27.45
CA THR A 15 -29.76 -16.30 26.19
C THR A 15 -28.88 -15.71 25.07
N CYS A 16 -28.11 -16.58 24.42
CA CYS A 16 -27.34 -16.28 23.23
C CYS A 16 -28.27 -15.67 22.18
N GLY A 17 -28.07 -14.39 21.82
CA GLY A 17 -28.81 -13.84 20.69
C GLY A 17 -29.03 -12.32 20.63
N THR A 18 -28.85 -11.57 21.70
CA THR A 18 -29.18 -10.13 21.58
C THR A 18 -28.27 -9.26 22.44
N ILE A 19 -27.34 -8.58 21.81
CA ILE A 19 -26.68 -7.42 22.39
C ILE A 19 -27.34 -6.18 21.78
N ARG A 20 -28.18 -5.49 22.58
CA ARG A 20 -28.86 -4.22 22.25
C ARG A 20 -29.52 -4.15 20.86
N GLY A 21 -30.50 -5.01 20.56
CA GLY A 21 -31.37 -4.86 19.39
C GLY A 21 -30.73 -5.18 18.03
N VAL A 22 -29.51 -5.71 18.00
CA VAL A 22 -28.90 -6.22 16.78
C VAL A 22 -29.12 -7.72 16.74
N THR A 23 -30.06 -8.17 15.93
CA THR A 23 -30.20 -9.58 15.57
C THR A 23 -29.00 -9.92 14.68
N TYR A 24 -28.05 -10.70 15.18
CA TYR A 24 -27.02 -11.30 14.33
C TYR A 24 -27.69 -12.36 13.46
N ASP A 25 -28.21 -11.92 12.33
CA ASP A 25 -28.56 -12.84 11.25
C ASP A 25 -27.23 -13.34 10.66
N ASN A 26 -26.93 -14.63 10.87
CA ASN A 26 -25.68 -15.27 10.45
C ASN A 26 -25.66 -15.49 8.93
N ARG A 27 -25.90 -14.40 8.18
CA ARG A 27 -26.05 -14.44 6.72
C ARG A 27 -24.74 -14.54 5.97
N VAL A 28 -23.62 -14.10 6.56
CA VAL A 28 -22.31 -14.10 5.88
C VAL A 28 -21.31 -14.92 6.69
N ASP A 29 -20.86 -16.03 6.08
CA ASP A 29 -19.81 -16.89 6.62
C ASP A 29 -18.47 -16.47 6.07
N LEU A 30 -17.43 -16.40 6.91
CA LEU A 30 -16.07 -16.07 6.53
C LEU A 30 -15.54 -16.95 5.40
N HIS A 31 -15.97 -18.20 5.37
CA HIS A 31 -15.60 -19.15 4.31
C HIS A 31 -16.16 -18.73 2.94
N LEU A 32 -17.41 -18.26 2.90
CA LEU A 32 -18.03 -17.74 1.68
C LEU A 32 -17.34 -16.45 1.22
N VAL A 33 -16.92 -15.59 2.16
CA VAL A 33 -16.14 -14.38 1.87
C VAL A 33 -14.80 -14.75 1.25
N THR A 34 -14.10 -15.75 1.79
CA THR A 34 -12.83 -16.25 1.25
C THR A 34 -13.01 -16.77 -0.18
N TYR A 35 -14.06 -17.52 -0.43
CA TYR A 35 -14.35 -18.04 -1.76
C TYR A 35 -14.68 -16.95 -2.77
N PHE A 36 -15.44 -15.95 -2.36
CA PHE A 36 -15.73 -14.78 -3.19
C PHE A 36 -14.45 -14.05 -3.62
N VAL A 37 -13.58 -13.72 -2.67
CA VAL A 37 -12.30 -13.04 -2.96
C VAL A 37 -11.42 -13.90 -3.86
N ALA A 38 -11.35 -15.21 -3.65
CA ALA A 38 -10.58 -16.10 -4.51
C ALA A 38 -11.10 -16.11 -5.97
N VAL A 39 -12.42 -16.04 -6.19
CA VAL A 39 -13.00 -15.96 -7.54
C VAL A 39 -12.61 -14.65 -8.22
N VAL A 40 -12.57 -13.55 -7.47
CA VAL A 40 -12.11 -12.23 -7.98
C VAL A 40 -10.63 -12.29 -8.37
N ASP A 41 -9.76 -12.77 -7.48
CA ASP A 41 -8.31 -12.81 -7.67
C ASP A 41 -7.88 -13.67 -8.86
N HIS A 42 -8.55 -14.80 -9.05
CA HIS A 42 -8.25 -15.73 -10.15
C HIS A 42 -9.02 -15.44 -11.46
N GLY A 43 -9.87 -14.41 -11.45
CA GLY A 43 -10.63 -13.97 -12.63
C GLY A 43 -11.63 -15.02 -13.14
N GLY A 44 -12.13 -15.93 -12.27
CA GLY A 44 -13.14 -16.91 -12.63
C GLY A 44 -13.24 -18.12 -11.70
N ILE A 45 -14.42 -18.73 -11.67
CA ILE A 45 -14.76 -19.82 -10.74
C ILE A 45 -13.87 -21.06 -10.93
N THR A 46 -13.57 -21.44 -12.18
CA THR A 46 -12.77 -22.64 -12.46
C THR A 46 -11.34 -22.51 -11.96
N LYS A 47 -10.70 -21.38 -12.23
CA LYS A 47 -9.33 -21.12 -11.78
C LYS A 47 -9.24 -21.00 -10.26
N ALA A 48 -10.22 -20.33 -9.65
CA ALA A 48 -10.31 -20.21 -8.20
C ALA A 48 -10.50 -21.57 -7.52
N ALA A 49 -11.37 -22.43 -8.07
CA ALA A 49 -11.61 -23.78 -7.55
C ALA A 49 -10.34 -24.64 -7.59
N GLN A 50 -9.56 -24.55 -8.68
CA GLN A 50 -8.26 -25.22 -8.80
C GLN A 50 -7.26 -24.70 -7.73
N ALA A 51 -7.16 -23.38 -7.57
CA ALA A 51 -6.27 -22.77 -6.58
C ALA A 51 -6.64 -23.11 -5.12
N LEU A 52 -7.94 -23.31 -4.85
CA LEU A 52 -8.45 -23.70 -3.54
C LEU A 52 -8.52 -25.22 -3.33
N TYR A 53 -8.12 -26.03 -4.31
CA TYR A 53 -8.20 -27.49 -4.27
C TYR A 53 -9.60 -28.04 -3.97
N ILE A 54 -10.65 -27.39 -4.53
CA ILE A 54 -12.04 -27.82 -4.39
C ILE A 54 -12.69 -28.02 -5.77
N SER A 55 -13.87 -28.68 -5.79
CA SER A 55 -14.59 -28.85 -7.04
C SER A 55 -15.24 -27.54 -7.50
N GLN A 56 -15.24 -27.28 -8.81
CA GLN A 56 -15.90 -26.13 -9.41
C GLN A 56 -17.41 -26.04 -9.06
N PRO A 57 -18.18 -27.16 -9.06
CA PRO A 57 -19.58 -27.13 -8.61
C PRO A 57 -19.73 -26.66 -7.15
N SER A 58 -18.83 -27.09 -6.25
CA SER A 58 -18.85 -26.67 -4.84
C SER A 58 -18.62 -25.18 -4.68
N LEU A 59 -17.60 -24.65 -5.39
CA LEU A 59 -17.33 -23.21 -5.36
C LEU A 59 -18.48 -22.39 -5.96
N SER A 60 -19.04 -22.85 -7.10
CA SER A 60 -20.19 -22.21 -7.73
C SER A 60 -21.41 -22.17 -6.82
N GLN A 61 -21.67 -23.27 -6.08
CA GLN A 61 -22.75 -23.33 -5.10
C GLN A 61 -22.52 -22.40 -3.91
N ALA A 62 -21.28 -22.29 -3.44
CA ALA A 62 -20.91 -21.38 -2.36
C ALA A 62 -21.15 -19.90 -2.75
N ILE A 63 -20.75 -19.51 -3.97
CA ILE A 63 -21.02 -18.16 -4.49
C ILE A 63 -22.51 -17.89 -4.59
N ARG A 64 -23.30 -18.80 -5.15
CA ARG A 64 -24.77 -18.65 -5.21
C ARG A 64 -25.40 -18.55 -3.81
N THR A 65 -24.85 -19.27 -2.83
CA THR A 65 -25.32 -19.20 -1.46
C THR A 65 -25.02 -17.82 -0.86
N LEU A 66 -23.85 -17.23 -1.14
CA LEU A 66 -23.50 -15.89 -0.72
C LEU A 66 -24.43 -14.86 -1.36
N GLU A 67 -24.62 -14.91 -2.69
CA GLU A 67 -25.53 -14.03 -3.44
C GLU A 67 -26.95 -14.09 -2.87
N ARG A 68 -27.48 -15.29 -2.64
CA ARG A 68 -28.80 -15.48 -2.04
C ARG A 68 -28.90 -14.93 -0.62
N ARG A 69 -27.86 -15.09 0.21
CA ARG A 69 -27.85 -14.57 1.59
C ARG A 69 -27.80 -13.05 1.65
N LEU A 70 -27.16 -12.43 0.66
CA LEU A 70 -27.07 -10.99 0.52
C LEU A 70 -28.21 -10.40 -0.30
N ASP A 71 -29.07 -11.24 -0.86
CA ASP A 71 -30.18 -10.89 -1.75
C ASP A 71 -29.72 -10.00 -2.94
N THR A 72 -28.55 -10.32 -3.50
CA THR A 72 -27.97 -9.58 -4.63
C THR A 72 -27.12 -10.46 -5.51
N THR A 73 -26.84 -10.03 -6.74
CA THR A 73 -25.93 -10.68 -7.68
C THR A 73 -24.57 -10.00 -7.60
N LEU A 74 -23.52 -10.76 -7.32
CA LEU A 74 -22.15 -10.24 -7.15
C LEU A 74 -21.34 -10.33 -8.44
N PHE A 75 -21.69 -11.27 -9.34
CA PHE A 75 -20.98 -11.46 -10.59
C PHE A 75 -21.94 -11.36 -11.78
N ASP A 76 -21.55 -10.57 -12.76
CA ASP A 76 -22.17 -10.57 -14.08
C ASP A 76 -21.63 -11.74 -14.90
N ARG A 77 -22.58 -12.56 -15.42
CA ARG A 77 -22.33 -13.79 -16.20
C ARG A 77 -22.77 -13.67 -17.65
N THR A 78 -23.22 -12.48 -18.07
CA THR A 78 -23.79 -12.25 -19.41
C THR A 78 -22.72 -12.16 -20.49
N GLY A 79 -21.48 -11.85 -20.15
CA GLY A 79 -20.35 -11.74 -21.06
C GLY A 79 -19.51 -13.02 -21.20
N ARG A 80 -18.47 -12.94 -22.04
CA ARG A 80 -17.47 -14.02 -22.19
C ARG A 80 -16.57 -14.19 -20.95
N ARG A 81 -16.54 -13.22 -20.06
CA ARG A 81 -15.76 -13.24 -18.82
C ARG A 81 -16.67 -12.94 -17.64
N LEU A 82 -16.36 -13.56 -16.52
CA LEU A 82 -16.99 -13.26 -15.24
C LEU A 82 -16.47 -11.90 -14.75
N THR A 83 -17.37 -10.92 -14.54
CA THR A 83 -17.02 -9.60 -14.04
C THR A 83 -17.84 -9.28 -12.78
N LEU A 84 -17.33 -8.38 -11.94
CA LEU A 84 -18.07 -7.94 -10.75
C LEU A 84 -19.22 -7.00 -11.15
N THR A 85 -20.36 -7.15 -10.51
CA THR A 85 -21.42 -6.14 -10.47
C THR A 85 -20.99 -4.94 -9.61
N GLU A 86 -21.82 -3.88 -9.52
CA GLU A 86 -21.56 -2.79 -8.58
C GLU A 86 -21.58 -3.28 -7.13
N ASP A 87 -22.56 -4.11 -6.76
CA ASP A 87 -22.63 -4.72 -5.42
C ASP A 87 -21.43 -5.64 -5.17
N GLY A 88 -20.97 -6.35 -6.21
CA GLY A 88 -19.76 -7.16 -6.15
C GLY A 88 -18.52 -6.34 -5.83
N ARG A 89 -18.36 -5.14 -6.43
CA ARG A 89 -17.23 -4.23 -6.14
C ARG A 89 -17.31 -3.69 -4.71
N VAL A 90 -18.47 -3.32 -4.25
CA VAL A 90 -18.69 -2.87 -2.87
C VAL A 90 -18.34 -3.99 -1.88
N LEU A 91 -18.82 -5.21 -2.16
CA LEU A 91 -18.50 -6.36 -1.31
C LEU A 91 -17.01 -6.71 -1.36
N GLU A 92 -16.34 -6.59 -2.50
CA GLU A 92 -14.91 -6.89 -2.62
C GLU A 92 -14.08 -6.08 -1.61
N VAL A 93 -14.31 -4.78 -1.54
CA VAL A 93 -13.61 -3.90 -0.60
C VAL A 93 -13.85 -4.33 0.86
N ALA A 94 -15.11 -4.60 1.20
CA ALA A 94 -15.48 -5.04 2.54
C ALA A 94 -14.93 -6.44 2.87
N ALA A 95 -15.00 -7.37 1.93
CA ALA A 95 -14.53 -8.76 2.06
C ALA A 95 -13.01 -8.81 2.31
N ARG A 96 -12.22 -8.10 1.51
CA ARG A 96 -10.77 -8.03 1.70
C ARG A 96 -10.40 -7.46 3.06
N ARG A 97 -11.12 -6.43 3.51
CA ARG A 97 -10.93 -5.84 4.84
C ARG A 97 -11.23 -6.83 5.95
N ILE A 98 -12.34 -7.56 5.88
CA ILE A 98 -12.71 -8.58 6.88
C ILE A 98 -11.63 -9.67 6.97
N LEU A 99 -11.16 -10.18 5.82
CA LEU A 99 -10.11 -11.21 5.80
C LEU A 99 -8.79 -10.69 6.39
N ALA A 100 -8.41 -9.45 6.08
CA ALA A 100 -7.23 -8.81 6.65
C ALA A 100 -7.36 -8.61 8.18
N ASP A 101 -8.55 -8.22 8.67
CA ASP A 101 -8.81 -8.06 10.10
C ASP A 101 -8.73 -9.40 10.87
N VAL A 102 -9.23 -10.47 10.27
CA VAL A 102 -9.11 -11.83 10.82
C VAL A 102 -7.64 -12.27 10.88
N GLU A 103 -6.87 -12.01 9.83
CA GLU A 103 -5.45 -12.36 9.81
C GLU A 103 -4.66 -11.55 10.85
N ARG A 104 -4.95 -10.25 11.01
CA ARG A 104 -4.40 -9.43 12.12
C ARG A 104 -4.75 -9.97 13.49
N ALA A 105 -5.98 -10.42 13.69
CA ALA A 105 -6.38 -11.02 14.97
C ALA A 105 -5.58 -12.30 15.26
N LYS A 106 -5.36 -13.15 14.27
CA LYS A 106 -4.50 -14.35 14.42
C LYS A 106 -3.07 -13.96 14.74
N GLN A 107 -2.52 -12.95 14.07
CA GLN A 107 -1.17 -12.44 14.32
C GLN A 107 -1.04 -11.84 15.72
N LYS A 108 -2.06 -11.10 16.21
CA LYS A 108 -2.08 -10.60 17.60
C LYS A 108 -2.02 -11.75 18.62
N VAL A 109 -2.75 -12.83 18.39
CA VAL A 109 -2.72 -14.03 19.25
C VAL A 109 -1.37 -14.74 19.18
N ALA A 110 -0.79 -14.84 17.97
CA ALA A 110 0.55 -15.42 17.77
C ALA A 110 1.67 -14.57 18.37
N ALA A 111 1.53 -13.25 18.35
CA ALA A 111 2.52 -12.29 18.86
C ALA A 111 2.62 -12.22 20.39
N VAL A 112 1.68 -12.80 21.12
CA VAL A 112 1.83 -13.09 22.56
C VAL A 112 3.01 -14.05 22.82
N ARG A 113 3.54 -14.70 21.78
CA ARG A 113 4.74 -15.55 21.78
C ARG A 113 5.91 -14.85 21.04
N ASP A 114 6.39 -13.70 21.55
CA ASP A 114 7.71 -13.10 21.25
C ASP A 114 8.08 -12.82 19.78
N LEU A 115 7.23 -12.18 18.94
CA LEU A 115 7.60 -11.71 17.58
C LEU A 115 8.49 -12.71 16.77
N GLU A 116 8.41 -14.01 17.10
CA GLU A 116 9.23 -15.06 16.50
C GLU A 116 8.80 -15.42 15.07
N ALA A 117 7.59 -15.08 14.68
CA ALA A 117 7.08 -15.28 13.32
C ALA A 117 6.01 -14.24 12.99
N GLY A 118 5.97 -13.80 11.74
CA GLY A 118 4.96 -12.84 11.26
C GLY A 118 5.38 -12.18 9.95
N ARG A 119 4.48 -11.34 9.44
CA ARG A 119 4.71 -10.61 8.20
C ARG A 119 4.24 -9.17 8.33
N VAL A 120 5.01 -8.24 7.78
CA VAL A 120 4.64 -6.84 7.57
C VAL A 120 4.31 -6.66 6.10
N GLU A 121 3.11 -6.17 5.80
CA GLU A 121 2.69 -5.81 4.46
C GLU A 121 2.82 -4.30 4.28
N ILE A 122 3.72 -3.90 3.39
CA ILE A 122 3.99 -2.50 3.03
C ILE A 122 3.50 -2.26 1.61
N VAL A 123 2.92 -1.10 1.36
CA VAL A 123 2.60 -0.63 0.02
C VAL A 123 3.29 0.70 -0.25
N THR A 124 3.88 0.81 -1.43
CA THR A 124 4.59 2.02 -1.87
C THR A 124 4.56 2.12 -3.40
N PHE A 125 5.31 3.02 -4.00
CA PHE A 125 5.42 3.13 -5.46
C PHE A 125 6.74 3.76 -5.90
N ALA A 126 7.13 3.46 -7.14
CA ALA A 126 8.25 4.08 -7.85
C ALA A 126 9.53 4.20 -7.01
N THR A 127 10.13 5.40 -7.00
CA THR A 127 11.41 5.68 -6.34
C THR A 127 11.38 5.49 -4.81
N PHE A 128 10.21 5.50 -4.16
CA PHE A 128 10.09 5.22 -2.72
C PHE A 128 10.47 3.77 -2.40
N SER A 129 10.22 2.82 -3.31
CA SER A 129 10.67 1.43 -3.17
C SER A 129 12.19 1.32 -3.06
N ILE A 130 12.92 2.23 -3.74
CA ILE A 130 14.38 2.27 -3.73
C ILE A 130 14.88 3.03 -2.51
N HIS A 131 14.33 4.20 -2.24
CA HIS A 131 14.66 5.03 -1.08
C HIS A 131 13.38 5.75 -0.62
N PRO A 132 12.96 5.56 0.65
CA PRO A 132 13.72 4.98 1.78
C PRO A 132 13.43 3.51 2.12
N VAL A 133 12.53 2.82 1.40
CA VAL A 133 12.01 1.49 1.79
C VAL A 133 13.13 0.46 2.02
N ILE A 134 14.12 0.41 1.13
CA ILE A 134 15.25 -0.53 1.28
C ILE A 134 15.92 -0.34 2.65
N GLU A 135 16.20 0.90 3.05
CA GLU A 135 16.87 1.20 4.32
C GLU A 135 15.96 0.87 5.52
N PHE A 136 14.66 1.14 5.42
CA PHE A 136 13.69 0.79 6.47
C PHE A 136 13.62 -0.73 6.65
N VAL A 137 13.51 -1.47 5.57
CA VAL A 137 13.47 -2.94 5.59
C VAL A 137 14.77 -3.52 6.11
N GLN A 138 15.92 -2.97 5.70
CA GLN A 138 17.22 -3.43 6.17
C GLN A 138 17.35 -3.28 7.69
N ARG A 139 17.05 -2.11 8.25
CA ARG A 139 17.08 -1.87 9.71
C ARG A 139 16.10 -2.75 10.46
N PHE A 140 14.89 -2.89 9.94
CA PHE A 140 13.87 -3.74 10.53
C PHE A 140 14.32 -5.20 10.56
N ARG A 141 14.87 -5.72 9.46
CA ARG A 141 15.36 -7.10 9.35
C ARG A 141 16.57 -7.39 10.25
N GLN A 142 17.43 -6.40 10.49
CA GLN A 142 18.52 -6.54 11.46
C GLN A 142 18.01 -6.76 12.88
N ARG A 143 16.89 -6.10 13.26
CA ARG A 143 16.30 -6.21 14.58
C ARG A 143 15.34 -7.40 14.73
N TYR A 144 14.64 -7.75 13.67
CA TYR A 144 13.62 -8.82 13.64
C TYR A 144 13.88 -9.79 12.47
N PRO A 145 14.92 -10.63 12.57
CA PRO A 145 15.35 -11.48 11.45
C PRO A 145 14.32 -12.54 11.04
N ASN A 146 13.42 -12.93 11.94
CA ASN A 146 12.43 -13.96 11.69
C ASN A 146 11.12 -13.41 11.06
N LEU A 147 10.94 -12.07 11.04
CA LEU A 147 9.78 -11.46 10.41
C LEU A 147 9.99 -11.28 8.90
N THR A 148 8.97 -11.60 8.12
CA THR A 148 8.96 -11.36 6.68
C THR A 148 8.41 -9.98 6.38
N VAL A 149 9.02 -9.25 5.45
CA VAL A 149 8.49 -8.00 4.92
C VAL A 149 8.08 -8.23 3.47
N ARG A 150 6.83 -7.92 3.15
CA ARG A 150 6.32 -7.88 1.79
C ARG A 150 6.13 -6.42 1.37
N VAL A 151 6.74 -6.06 0.26
CA VAL A 151 6.58 -4.73 -0.34
C VAL A 151 5.74 -4.90 -1.60
N ASN A 152 4.59 -4.26 -1.62
CA ASN A 152 3.66 -4.25 -2.73
C ASN A 152 3.81 -2.93 -3.49
N ASP A 153 3.72 -3.00 -4.80
CA ASP A 153 3.75 -1.82 -5.66
C ASP A 153 2.34 -1.27 -5.89
N ALA A 154 2.23 0.05 -6.05
CA ALA A 154 0.98 0.75 -6.28
C ALA A 154 1.15 1.89 -7.29
N GLU A 155 0.07 2.27 -7.94
CA GLU A 155 0.05 3.41 -8.87
C GLU A 155 -0.14 4.73 -8.12
N GLY A 156 0.95 5.27 -7.58
CA GLY A 156 0.98 6.55 -6.88
C GLY A 156 0.20 6.57 -5.55
N PRO A 157 0.02 7.75 -4.92
CA PRO A 157 -0.68 7.89 -3.66
C PRO A 157 -2.12 7.37 -3.64
N PRO A 158 -2.94 7.53 -4.71
CA PRO A 158 -4.28 6.95 -4.74
C PRO A 158 -4.27 5.42 -4.67
N GLY A 159 -3.31 4.77 -5.34
CA GLY A 159 -3.12 3.32 -5.29
C GLY A 159 -2.71 2.84 -3.90
N VAL A 160 -1.81 3.57 -3.22
CA VAL A 160 -1.45 3.32 -1.81
C VAL A 160 -2.68 3.39 -0.91
N HIS A 161 -3.51 4.46 -1.04
CA HIS A 161 -4.74 4.58 -0.27
C HIS A 161 -5.73 3.44 -0.54
N ALA A 162 -5.88 3.05 -1.81
CA ALA A 162 -6.76 1.95 -2.18
C ALA A 162 -6.32 0.63 -1.55
N ALA A 163 -5.03 0.30 -1.61
CA ALA A 163 -4.45 -0.90 -1.00
C ALA A 163 -4.63 -0.91 0.53
N LEU A 164 -4.37 0.23 1.20
CA LEU A 164 -4.61 0.37 2.63
C LEU A 164 -6.09 0.17 2.99
N ARG A 165 -7.02 0.78 2.24
CA ARG A 165 -8.48 0.64 2.47
C ARG A 165 -8.96 -0.79 2.27
N ARG A 166 -8.42 -1.51 1.29
CA ARG A 166 -8.72 -2.94 1.05
C ARG A 166 -8.05 -3.88 2.06
N GLY A 167 -7.13 -3.37 2.90
CA GLY A 167 -6.40 -4.18 3.86
C GLY A 167 -5.31 -5.06 3.24
N GLU A 168 -4.88 -4.76 2.02
CA GLU A 168 -3.77 -5.44 1.33
C GLU A 168 -2.41 -5.09 1.94
N ALA A 169 -2.33 -3.95 2.64
CA ALA A 169 -1.21 -3.55 3.46
C ALA A 169 -1.68 -2.82 4.72
N GLU A 170 -0.84 -2.79 5.74
CA GLU A 170 -1.07 -2.01 6.94
C GLU A 170 -0.35 -0.67 6.91
N ILE A 171 0.76 -0.59 6.20
CA ILE A 171 1.64 0.58 6.13
C ILE A 171 1.81 0.99 4.67
N GLY A 172 1.50 2.24 4.38
CA GLY A 172 1.87 2.91 3.14
C GLY A 172 3.10 3.78 3.35
N ILE A 173 3.99 3.84 2.37
CA ILE A 173 5.14 4.77 2.35
C ILE A 173 4.99 5.65 1.13
N THR A 174 4.87 6.96 1.35
CA THR A 174 4.51 7.89 0.28
C THR A 174 4.92 9.33 0.59
N ASP A 175 4.66 10.19 -0.37
CA ASP A 175 4.81 11.64 -0.28
C ASP A 175 3.71 12.25 0.60
N LEU A 176 4.10 12.95 1.67
CA LEU A 176 3.17 13.60 2.59
C LEU A 176 2.77 15.01 2.17
N SER A 177 3.22 15.51 1.04
CA SER A 177 2.79 16.82 0.55
C SER A 177 1.42 16.79 -0.14
N VAL A 178 0.85 15.59 -0.38
CA VAL A 178 -0.54 15.41 -0.81
C VAL A 178 -1.42 15.07 0.38
N GLU A 179 -2.71 15.37 0.27
CA GLU A 179 -3.67 15.07 1.33
C GLU A 179 -3.90 13.56 1.47
N HIS A 180 -3.93 13.09 2.72
CA HIS A 180 -4.19 11.71 3.10
C HIS A 180 -5.46 11.59 3.94
N ALA A 181 -6.59 12.07 3.40
CA ALA A 181 -7.87 12.12 4.11
C ALA A 181 -8.27 10.78 4.73
N GLY A 182 -8.58 10.80 6.03
CA GLY A 182 -9.01 9.63 6.79
C GLY A 182 -7.89 8.62 7.09
N MET A 183 -6.62 9.00 6.92
CA MET A 183 -5.45 8.19 7.28
C MET A 183 -4.66 8.85 8.41
N ILE A 184 -3.92 8.04 9.15
CA ILE A 184 -2.88 8.50 10.08
C ILE A 184 -1.59 8.66 9.29
N THR A 185 -0.95 9.82 9.42
CA THR A 185 0.33 10.11 8.77
C THR A 185 1.43 10.32 9.80
N VAL A 186 2.60 9.77 9.55
CA VAL A 186 3.79 9.93 10.41
C VAL A 186 4.94 10.37 9.52
N PRO A 187 5.39 11.63 9.59
CA PRO A 187 6.55 12.10 8.87
C PRO A 187 7.81 11.35 9.31
N VAL A 188 8.68 11.00 8.37
CA VAL A 188 9.91 10.26 8.65
C VAL A 188 11.15 11.01 8.19
N LEU A 189 11.16 11.49 6.95
CA LEU A 189 12.30 12.20 6.38
C LEU A 189 11.87 13.17 5.27
N GLU A 190 12.78 14.03 4.87
CA GLU A 190 12.65 14.82 3.65
C GLU A 190 13.65 14.34 2.60
N GLN A 191 13.19 14.22 1.36
CA GLN A 191 14.04 13.92 0.20
C GLN A 191 14.37 15.20 -0.54
N GLU A 192 15.65 15.52 -0.70
CA GLU A 192 16.09 16.54 -1.62
C GLU A 192 16.00 16.03 -3.06
N MET A 193 15.24 16.71 -3.88
CA MET A 193 15.11 16.39 -5.31
C MET A 193 16.18 17.16 -6.09
N VAL A 194 16.87 16.45 -6.99
CA VAL A 194 18.00 16.98 -7.76
C VAL A 194 17.84 16.64 -9.23
N LEU A 195 18.47 17.42 -10.10
CA LEU A 195 18.66 17.06 -11.49
C LEU A 195 19.90 16.17 -11.62
N ALA A 196 19.72 14.97 -12.18
CA ALA A 196 20.79 14.02 -12.49
C ALA A 196 21.01 13.97 -14.01
N LEU A 197 22.24 14.16 -14.47
CA LEU A 197 22.64 14.28 -15.85
C LEU A 197 23.87 13.42 -16.16
N HIS A 198 23.97 12.98 -17.41
CA HIS A 198 25.26 12.47 -17.92
C HIS A 198 26.29 13.60 -17.91
N PRO A 199 27.60 13.33 -17.65
CA PRO A 199 28.64 14.35 -17.67
C PRO A 199 28.66 15.23 -18.92
N ASP A 200 28.43 14.64 -20.10
CA ASP A 200 28.41 15.37 -21.38
C ASP A 200 27.26 16.39 -21.47
N LEU A 201 26.12 16.13 -20.78
CA LEU A 201 24.99 17.05 -20.72
C LEU A 201 25.15 18.08 -19.60
N ALA A 202 26.07 17.86 -18.67
CA ALA A 202 26.25 18.68 -17.48
C ALA A 202 27.31 19.77 -17.61
N ALA A 203 28.05 19.82 -18.72
CA ALA A 203 29.23 20.68 -18.89
C ALA A 203 28.91 22.18 -18.67
N ASP A 204 27.78 22.66 -19.19
CA ASP A 204 27.36 24.07 -19.11
C ASP A 204 26.20 24.28 -18.13
N VAL A 205 25.90 23.28 -17.28
CA VAL A 205 24.78 23.34 -16.31
C VAL A 205 25.25 23.99 -15.01
N PRO A 206 24.63 25.10 -14.58
CA PRO A 206 24.97 25.75 -13.32
C PRO A 206 24.81 24.86 -12.08
N ASP A 207 25.49 25.20 -11.00
CA ASP A 207 25.38 24.56 -9.71
C ASP A 207 25.17 25.64 -8.62
N PRO A 208 23.96 25.79 -8.07
CA PRO A 208 22.71 25.06 -8.37
C PRO A 208 22.06 25.47 -9.71
N VAL A 209 21.15 24.63 -10.21
CA VAL A 209 20.36 24.88 -11.42
C VAL A 209 18.99 25.44 -11.07
N THR A 210 18.57 26.52 -11.73
CA THR A 210 17.22 27.07 -11.52
C THR A 210 16.16 26.22 -12.21
N ARG A 211 14.93 26.25 -11.67
CA ARG A 211 13.79 25.56 -12.29
C ARG A 211 13.52 26.00 -13.74
N ALA A 212 13.78 27.25 -14.07
CA ALA A 212 13.66 27.75 -15.43
C ALA A 212 14.67 27.08 -16.36
N GLN A 213 15.93 26.97 -15.91
CA GLN A 213 16.99 26.31 -16.69
C GLN A 213 16.74 24.81 -16.88
N VAL A 214 16.15 24.13 -15.87
CA VAL A 214 15.78 22.69 -16.01
C VAL A 214 14.84 22.46 -17.19
N ARG A 215 14.01 23.42 -17.56
CA ARG A 215 13.10 23.32 -18.72
C ARG A 215 13.82 23.25 -20.07
N ASP A 216 15.07 23.69 -20.11
CA ASP A 216 15.87 23.69 -21.33
C ASP A 216 16.54 22.32 -21.60
N PHE A 217 16.50 21.41 -20.60
CA PHE A 217 17.11 20.09 -20.73
C PHE A 217 16.11 19.03 -21.18
N PRO A 218 16.56 18.08 -22.05
CA PRO A 218 15.75 16.89 -22.34
C PRO A 218 15.65 16.02 -21.10
N LEU A 219 14.42 15.66 -20.69
CA LEU A 219 14.17 14.85 -19.51
C LEU A 219 13.55 13.50 -19.84
N VAL A 220 13.95 12.48 -19.09
CA VAL A 220 13.24 11.20 -18.98
C VAL A 220 12.56 11.13 -17.62
N LEU A 221 11.24 10.90 -17.63
CA LEU A 221 10.40 10.86 -16.44
C LEU A 221 9.39 9.71 -16.53
N ASP A 222 8.82 9.32 -15.40
CA ASP A 222 7.64 8.46 -15.34
C ASP A 222 6.40 9.35 -15.17
N LEU A 223 5.66 9.56 -16.26
CA LEU A 223 4.43 10.34 -16.28
C LEU A 223 3.18 9.51 -15.97
N GLY A 224 3.29 8.17 -15.98
CA GLY A 224 2.20 7.25 -15.64
C GLY A 224 1.76 7.38 -14.18
N SER A 225 2.63 7.81 -13.29
CA SER A 225 2.30 8.20 -11.94
C SER A 225 1.73 9.62 -11.91
N ARG A 226 0.40 9.77 -11.94
CA ARG A 226 -0.29 11.07 -11.94
C ARG A 226 0.20 12.05 -10.85
N ALA A 227 0.59 11.55 -9.70
CA ALA A 227 1.11 12.39 -8.62
C ALA A 227 2.54 12.89 -8.90
N SER A 228 3.39 12.08 -9.53
CA SER A 228 4.69 12.51 -10.03
C SER A 228 4.53 13.50 -11.18
N ALA A 229 3.64 13.20 -12.14
CA ALA A 229 3.38 14.04 -13.30
C ALA A 229 2.83 15.42 -12.93
N ALA A 230 1.84 15.50 -12.01
CA ALA A 230 1.27 16.78 -11.59
C ALA A 230 2.32 17.69 -10.95
N ARG A 231 3.18 17.15 -10.08
CA ARG A 231 4.24 17.93 -9.43
C ARG A 231 5.38 18.29 -10.35
N THR A 232 5.76 17.35 -11.20
CA THR A 232 6.78 17.59 -12.21
C THR A 232 6.28 18.61 -13.22
N GLY A 233 4.98 18.57 -13.58
CA GLY A 233 4.33 19.56 -14.42
C GLY A 233 4.29 20.97 -13.83
N GLU A 234 4.01 21.11 -12.53
CA GLU A 234 4.11 22.39 -11.81
C GLU A 234 5.54 22.94 -11.77
N LEU A 235 6.54 22.05 -11.74
CA LEU A 235 7.95 22.42 -11.68
C LEU A 235 8.55 22.71 -13.06
N LEU A 236 8.18 21.95 -14.08
CA LEU A 236 8.93 21.85 -15.31
C LEU A 236 8.13 22.18 -16.57
N GLY A 237 6.79 22.02 -16.55
CA GLY A 237 6.01 21.98 -17.78
C GLY A 237 6.24 20.68 -18.57
N GLU A 238 5.28 20.32 -19.42
CA GLU A 238 5.33 19.05 -20.19
C GLU A 238 6.28 19.09 -21.40
N GLN A 239 6.77 20.27 -21.77
CA GLN A 239 7.42 20.49 -23.07
C GLN A 239 8.84 19.93 -23.22
N ASN A 240 9.51 19.58 -22.13
CA ASN A 240 10.89 19.08 -22.14
C ASN A 240 11.03 17.59 -21.81
N VAL A 241 9.92 16.87 -21.62
CA VAL A 241 9.97 15.43 -21.46
C VAL A 241 10.08 14.76 -22.81
N VAL A 242 11.25 14.22 -23.09
CA VAL A 242 11.56 13.55 -24.38
C VAL A 242 11.35 12.04 -24.31
N VAL A 243 11.32 11.47 -23.11
CA VAL A 243 11.04 10.05 -22.87
C VAL A 243 10.11 9.91 -21.66
N ASP A 244 8.97 9.26 -21.87
CA ASP A 244 8.10 8.79 -20.81
C ASP A 244 8.40 7.31 -20.53
N CYS A 245 8.91 6.99 -19.34
CA CYS A 245 9.40 5.65 -19.01
C CYS A 245 9.00 5.24 -17.60
N ALA A 246 8.04 4.31 -17.49
CA ALA A 246 7.58 3.75 -16.22
C ALA A 246 8.59 2.77 -15.60
N ASN A 247 9.49 2.20 -16.40
CA ASN A 247 10.49 1.26 -15.90
C ASN A 247 11.71 2.00 -15.34
N GLN A 248 11.89 1.96 -14.03
CA GLN A 248 12.95 2.68 -13.33
C GLN A 248 14.36 2.26 -13.80
N ALA A 249 14.60 0.97 -14.04
CA ALA A 249 15.91 0.50 -14.51
C ALA A 249 16.24 1.00 -15.91
N ALA A 250 15.24 1.07 -16.80
CA ALA A 250 15.43 1.66 -18.12
C ALA A 250 15.63 3.17 -18.03
N LEU A 251 14.92 3.86 -17.12
CA LEU A 251 15.07 5.28 -16.88
C LEU A 251 16.52 5.65 -16.51
N TRP A 252 17.14 4.87 -15.59
CA TRP A 252 18.56 5.06 -15.24
C TRP A 252 19.49 4.92 -16.44
N GLN A 253 19.23 3.94 -17.32
CA GLN A 253 20.03 3.70 -18.51
C GLN A 253 19.95 4.85 -19.53
N PHE A 254 18.79 5.52 -19.66
CA PHE A 254 18.69 6.72 -20.49
C PHE A 254 19.59 7.85 -19.99
N VAL A 255 19.67 8.02 -18.66
CA VAL A 255 20.56 9.04 -18.07
C VAL A 255 22.02 8.65 -18.23
N GLU A 256 22.41 7.42 -17.93
CA GLU A 256 23.79 6.91 -18.04
C GLU A 256 24.32 6.96 -19.46
N ARG A 257 23.45 6.86 -20.47
CA ARG A 257 23.82 6.97 -21.88
C ARG A 257 23.76 8.39 -22.45
N GLY A 258 23.48 9.37 -21.62
CA GLY A 258 23.41 10.77 -22.05
C GLY A 258 22.22 11.09 -22.96
N THR A 259 21.17 10.26 -22.98
CA THR A 259 19.97 10.51 -23.79
C THR A 259 19.15 11.66 -23.22
N ALA A 260 19.00 11.72 -21.91
CA ALA A 260 18.23 12.74 -21.19
C ALA A 260 18.66 12.79 -19.72
N GLY A 261 18.33 13.88 -19.03
CA GLY A 261 18.44 13.99 -17.59
C GLY A 261 17.17 13.50 -16.88
N THR A 262 17.22 13.44 -15.55
CA THR A 262 16.05 13.10 -14.73
C THR A 262 16.03 13.87 -13.42
N ILE A 263 14.83 14.00 -12.80
CA ILE A 263 14.67 14.56 -11.46
C ILE A 263 14.33 13.45 -10.50
N VAL A 264 15.22 13.21 -9.56
CA VAL A 264 15.13 12.12 -8.58
C VAL A 264 15.65 12.58 -7.22
N PRO A 265 15.34 11.84 -6.13
CA PRO A 265 16.00 12.10 -4.85
C PRO A 265 17.52 11.97 -4.98
N ARG A 266 18.25 12.85 -4.33
CA ARG A 266 19.74 12.89 -4.34
C ARG A 266 20.33 11.50 -4.07
N ARG A 267 19.87 10.81 -3.02
CA ARG A 267 20.37 9.47 -2.68
C ARG A 267 20.07 8.41 -3.75
N VAL A 268 18.97 8.57 -4.48
CA VAL A 268 18.67 7.69 -5.62
C VAL A 268 19.63 7.97 -6.76
N ALA A 269 19.88 9.24 -7.11
CA ALA A 269 20.86 9.61 -8.13
C ALA A 269 22.24 9.02 -7.81
N GLU A 270 22.75 9.24 -6.62
CA GLU A 270 24.07 8.82 -6.17
C GLU A 270 24.26 7.30 -6.15
N LYS A 271 23.19 6.55 -5.80
CA LYS A 271 23.27 5.07 -5.67
C LYS A 271 22.90 4.31 -6.94
N GLN A 272 21.98 4.85 -7.75
CA GLN A 272 21.39 4.13 -8.88
C GLN A 272 21.90 4.58 -10.25
N ILE A 273 22.53 5.76 -10.30
CA ILE A 273 23.07 6.32 -11.56
C ILE A 273 24.54 6.71 -11.33
N PRO A 274 25.42 5.72 -11.12
CA PRO A 274 26.84 5.98 -10.85
C PRO A 274 27.47 6.74 -12.02
N GLY A 275 28.19 7.83 -11.71
CA GLY A 275 28.81 8.69 -12.73
C GLY A 275 27.89 9.84 -13.21
N ALA A 276 26.62 9.90 -12.83
CA ALA A 276 25.80 11.05 -13.12
C ALA A 276 26.29 12.28 -12.34
N VAL A 277 26.26 13.42 -13.01
CA VAL A 277 26.46 14.73 -12.39
C VAL A 277 25.15 15.16 -11.75
N VAL A 278 25.21 15.46 -10.47
CA VAL A 278 24.05 15.85 -9.68
C VAL A 278 24.06 17.37 -9.50
N ARG A 279 22.94 18.03 -9.80
CA ARG A 279 22.74 19.47 -9.62
C ARG A 279 21.57 19.74 -8.67
N PRO A 280 21.78 20.42 -7.53
CA PRO A 280 20.69 20.89 -6.69
C PRO A 280 19.78 21.87 -7.45
N LEU A 281 18.50 21.88 -7.10
CA LEU A 281 17.53 22.82 -7.67
C LEU A 281 17.55 24.14 -6.89
N ASP A 282 17.36 25.27 -7.57
CA ASP A 282 17.18 26.60 -6.95
C ASP A 282 15.82 27.20 -7.36
N PRO A 283 14.92 27.51 -6.42
CA PRO A 283 14.99 27.17 -4.99
C PRO A 283 14.96 25.66 -4.74
N PRO A 284 15.55 25.18 -3.62
CA PRO A 284 15.58 23.76 -3.29
C PRO A 284 14.19 23.12 -3.32
N PHE A 285 14.09 21.94 -3.88
CA PHE A 285 12.86 21.18 -3.88
C PHE A 285 12.98 19.97 -2.95
N ARG A 286 12.22 20.01 -1.86
CA ARG A 286 12.18 18.95 -0.85
C ARG A 286 10.83 18.27 -0.85
N ARG A 287 10.86 16.97 -0.70
CA ARG A 287 9.67 16.12 -0.68
C ARG A 287 9.57 15.44 0.69
N PRO A 288 8.55 15.75 1.51
CA PRO A 288 8.34 15.07 2.77
C PRO A 288 7.87 13.64 2.53
N VAL A 289 8.54 12.68 3.14
CA VAL A 289 8.21 11.25 3.07
C VAL A 289 7.78 10.75 4.43
N GLY A 290 6.75 9.93 4.45
CA GLY A 290 6.28 9.37 5.69
C GLY A 290 5.47 8.10 5.52
N LEU A 291 5.04 7.59 6.67
CA LEU A 291 4.17 6.44 6.79
C LEU A 291 2.72 6.92 6.77
N VAL A 292 1.88 6.15 6.10
CA VAL A 292 0.43 6.35 6.04
C VAL A 292 -0.25 5.06 6.44
N MET A 293 -1.21 5.12 7.36
CA MET A 293 -1.88 3.96 7.93
C MET A 293 -3.36 4.26 8.11
N ARG A 294 -4.19 3.21 8.09
CA ARG A 294 -5.59 3.36 8.50
C ARG A 294 -5.69 3.65 10.01
N PRO A 295 -6.72 4.40 10.45
CA PRO A 295 -7.06 4.45 11.86
C PRO A 295 -7.35 3.06 12.43
N GLY A 296 -6.88 2.78 13.63
CA GLY A 296 -7.04 1.51 14.34
C GLY A 296 -5.70 0.91 14.76
N ASP A 297 -5.77 -0.27 15.36
CA ASP A 297 -4.58 -0.98 15.85
C ASP A 297 -3.82 -1.64 14.68
N LEU A 298 -2.53 -1.48 14.68
CA LEU A 298 -1.62 -2.23 13.82
C LEU A 298 -1.40 -3.65 14.36
N SER A 299 -1.01 -4.58 13.48
CA SER A 299 -0.43 -5.85 13.93
C SER A 299 0.87 -5.58 14.71
N PRO A 300 1.27 -6.47 15.63
CA PRO A 300 2.53 -6.32 16.35
C PRO A 300 3.76 -6.16 15.45
N ALA A 301 3.80 -6.88 14.33
CA ALA A 301 4.87 -6.76 13.35
C ALA A 301 4.87 -5.39 12.66
N ALA A 302 3.70 -4.88 12.27
CA ALA A 302 3.56 -3.54 11.69
C ALA A 302 3.90 -2.44 12.70
N ALA A 303 3.45 -2.57 13.96
CA ALA A 303 3.81 -1.64 15.03
C ALA A 303 5.32 -1.61 15.28
N ALA A 304 5.98 -2.78 15.29
CA ALA A 304 7.43 -2.89 15.41
C ALA A 304 8.16 -2.23 14.22
N PHE A 305 7.61 -2.37 13.00
CA PHE A 305 8.15 -1.70 11.81
C PHE A 305 8.07 -0.18 11.95
N VAL A 306 6.92 0.35 12.32
CA VAL A 306 6.72 1.79 12.56
C VAL A 306 7.70 2.29 13.62
N ALA A 307 7.82 1.62 14.76
CA ALA A 307 8.73 2.00 15.83
C ALA A 307 10.20 2.00 15.38
N THR A 308 10.60 1.02 14.57
CA THR A 308 11.97 0.95 14.02
C THR A 308 12.23 2.08 13.02
N THR A 309 11.22 2.46 12.25
CA THR A 309 11.34 3.49 11.22
C THR A 309 11.36 4.89 11.83
N THR A 310 10.56 5.15 12.87
CA THR A 310 10.42 6.50 13.48
C THR A 310 11.37 6.75 14.63
N GLY A 311 11.93 5.73 15.25
CA GLY A 311 12.79 5.82 16.43
C GLY A 311 14.26 6.16 16.16
N THR A 312 14.66 6.39 14.91
CA THR A 312 16.06 6.66 14.54
C THR A 312 16.15 7.94 13.70
N PRO A 313 17.06 8.87 13.97
CA PRO A 313 17.30 10.01 13.10
C PRO A 313 17.70 9.54 11.69
N TRP A 314 17.12 10.16 10.67
CA TRP A 314 17.42 9.88 9.26
C TRP A 314 18.31 11.01 8.74
N GLU A 315 19.44 10.65 8.19
CA GLU A 315 20.24 11.62 7.42
C GLU A 315 19.48 11.95 6.12
N ALA A 316 19.32 13.23 5.84
CA ALA A 316 18.58 13.75 4.68
C ALA A 316 19.31 13.48 3.36
#